data_1667d92fd6792492828d9a262fd6b76c
#
_entry.id   1667d92fd6792492828d9a262fd6b76c
#
_cell.length_a   1.000
_cell.length_b   1.000
_cell.length_c   1.000
_cell.angle_alpha   90.00
_cell.angle_beta   90.00
_cell.angle_gamma   90.00
#
_symmetry.space_group_name_H-M   'P 1'
#
loop_
_entity.id
_entity.type
_entity.pdbx_description
1 polymer ?
#
loop_
_entity_poly.entity_id
_entity_poly.type
_entity_poly.pdbx_seq_one_letter_code
_entity_poly.pdbx_strand_id
1 'polypeptide(L)'
;MTQPPVRLLVVDDERNIRKNLRMLLEAAGYQVDVASDGEEALAKSREQHYEIAFVDIQMPKMGGLELLRYLRGLSTKTAVVILTAHGTVARAVEAMKLGAVDFLEKPFDPKAIRLLVDEILLRRRLGPGGSIDALLHLAELAWGRKAYVEARAYLKTALLRDLTRPEPYYWLGFLYESEGDVRQAAHYYYLALDANQTFRPARDALTRLGWIDSKRS
;
A
#
# COMPACT_ATOMS: atom_id res chain seq x y z
N MET A 1 23.76 5.16 15.25
CA MET A 1 22.57 5.75 15.87
C MET A 1 21.38 4.90 15.45
N THR A 2 20.78 4.15 16.38
CA THR A 2 19.56 3.38 16.11
C THR A 2 18.42 4.36 15.81
N GLN A 3 17.74 4.21 14.67
CA GLN A 3 16.55 4.99 14.40
C GLN A 3 15.52 4.76 15.51
N PRO A 4 14.78 5.80 15.94
CA PRO A 4 13.73 5.61 16.94
C PRO A 4 12.73 4.58 16.41
N PRO A 5 12.17 3.74 17.28
CA PRO A 5 11.23 2.72 16.87
C PRO A 5 9.99 3.36 16.23
N VAL A 6 9.53 2.76 15.13
CA VAL A 6 8.31 3.18 14.43
C VAL A 6 7.10 2.93 15.34
N ARG A 7 6.33 3.98 15.62
CA ARG A 7 5.12 3.92 16.46
C ARG A 7 3.86 3.90 15.63
N LEU A 8 2.99 2.97 15.95
CA LEU A 8 1.69 2.80 15.29
C LEU A 8 0.57 2.96 16.34
N LEU A 9 -0.58 3.46 15.90
CA LEU A 9 -1.78 3.57 16.72
C LEU A 9 -2.89 2.71 16.12
N VAL A 10 -3.59 1.93 16.94
CA VAL A 10 -4.76 1.14 16.55
C VAL A 10 -5.98 1.65 17.32
N VAL A 11 -6.98 2.14 16.58
CA VAL A 11 -8.19 2.75 17.14
C VAL A 11 -9.40 1.98 16.64
N ASP A 12 -10.07 1.29 17.54
CA ASP A 12 -11.22 0.42 17.23
C ASP A 12 -11.98 0.18 18.54
N ASP A 13 -13.30 0.18 18.56
CA ASP A 13 -14.07 -0.09 19.77
C ASP A 13 -14.08 -1.58 20.15
N GLU A 14 -13.86 -2.47 19.17
CA GLU A 14 -13.78 -3.90 19.37
C GLU A 14 -12.44 -4.32 20.00
N ARG A 15 -12.47 -4.79 21.24
CA ARG A 15 -11.27 -5.24 21.98
C ARG A 15 -10.46 -6.32 21.22
N ASN A 16 -11.15 -7.24 20.55
CA ASN A 16 -10.50 -8.33 19.83
C ASN A 16 -9.72 -7.83 18.61
N ILE A 17 -10.27 -6.86 17.87
CA ILE A 17 -9.60 -6.23 16.73
C ILE A 17 -8.34 -5.52 17.20
N ARG A 18 -8.43 -4.67 18.24
CA ARG A 18 -7.27 -3.99 18.82
C ARG A 18 -6.18 -4.97 19.25
N LYS A 19 -6.57 -6.06 19.96
CA LYS A 19 -5.63 -7.08 20.42
C LYS A 19 -4.92 -7.78 19.26
N ASN A 20 -5.67 -8.22 18.26
CA ASN A 20 -5.12 -8.96 17.12
C ASN A 20 -4.18 -8.08 16.28
N LEU A 21 -4.58 -6.84 15.96
CA LEU A 21 -3.74 -5.89 15.22
C LEU A 21 -2.48 -5.56 16.02
N ARG A 22 -2.61 -5.28 17.31
CA ARG A 22 -1.47 -5.02 18.18
C ARG A 22 -0.46 -6.18 18.15
N MET A 23 -0.92 -7.41 18.40
CA MET A 23 -0.04 -8.59 18.37
C MET A 23 0.64 -8.79 17.02
N LEU A 24 -0.09 -8.59 15.92
CA LEU A 24 0.44 -8.72 14.56
C LEU A 24 1.57 -7.71 14.29
N LEU A 25 1.34 -6.46 14.67
CA LEU A 25 2.25 -5.35 14.40
C LEU A 25 3.45 -5.36 15.36
N GLU A 26 3.25 -5.70 16.63
CA GLU A 26 4.35 -5.89 17.59
C GLU A 26 5.26 -7.06 17.18
N ALA A 27 4.70 -8.16 16.66
CA ALA A 27 5.48 -9.28 16.11
C ALA A 27 6.33 -8.88 14.88
N ALA A 28 5.94 -7.82 14.18
CA ALA A 28 6.72 -7.23 13.08
C ALA A 28 7.76 -6.18 13.56
N GLY A 29 7.89 -5.96 14.89
CA GLY A 29 8.90 -5.09 15.48
C GLY A 29 8.45 -3.62 15.68
N TYR A 30 7.18 -3.30 15.51
CA TYR A 30 6.64 -1.96 15.72
C TYR A 30 6.22 -1.73 17.17
N GLN A 31 6.29 -0.49 17.65
CA GLN A 31 5.65 -0.09 18.90
C GLN A 31 4.19 0.26 18.62
N VAL A 32 3.26 -0.36 19.37
CA VAL A 32 1.82 -0.23 19.09
C VAL A 32 1.07 0.24 20.30
N ASP A 33 0.47 1.42 20.21
CA ASP A 33 -0.52 1.90 21.15
C ASP A 33 -1.93 1.60 20.63
N VAL A 34 -2.88 1.45 21.54
CA VAL A 34 -4.28 1.19 21.22
C VAL A 34 -5.18 2.24 21.83
N ALA A 35 -6.29 2.52 21.20
CA ALA A 35 -7.35 3.39 21.71
C ALA A 35 -8.72 2.76 21.42
N SER A 36 -9.69 2.95 22.31
CA SER A 36 -11.03 2.38 22.21
C SER A 36 -12.03 3.30 21.52
N ASP A 37 -11.68 4.56 21.36
CA ASP A 37 -12.49 5.57 20.69
C ASP A 37 -11.62 6.72 20.17
N GLY A 38 -12.23 7.64 19.41
CA GLY A 38 -11.51 8.76 18.81
C GLY A 38 -11.00 9.79 19.84
N GLU A 39 -11.65 9.96 21.00
CA GLU A 39 -11.21 10.90 22.04
C GLU A 39 -9.90 10.41 22.68
N GLU A 40 -9.83 9.12 23.03
CA GLU A 40 -8.61 8.49 23.54
C GLU A 40 -7.48 8.57 22.51
N ALA A 41 -7.79 8.27 21.24
CA ALA A 41 -6.83 8.36 20.16
C ALA A 41 -6.28 9.78 19.96
N LEU A 42 -7.15 10.79 20.03
CA LEU A 42 -6.77 12.20 19.90
C LEU A 42 -5.90 12.65 21.07
N ALA A 43 -6.22 12.24 22.31
CA ALA A 43 -5.40 12.53 23.48
C ALA A 43 -3.98 11.98 23.30
N LYS A 44 -3.84 10.70 22.92
CA LYS A 44 -2.55 10.06 22.65
C LYS A 44 -1.78 10.74 21.51
N SER A 45 -2.47 11.17 20.44
CA SER A 45 -1.85 11.84 19.30
C SER A 45 -1.36 13.26 19.60
N ARG A 46 -1.81 13.87 20.69
CA ARG A 46 -1.28 15.14 21.19
C ARG A 46 0.00 14.98 22.00
N GLU A 47 0.14 13.84 22.67
CA GLU A 47 1.29 13.54 23.55
C GLU A 47 2.47 12.99 22.76
N GLN A 48 2.21 12.21 21.69
CA GLN A 48 3.27 11.59 20.91
C GLN A 48 2.91 11.42 19.43
N HIS A 49 3.95 11.32 18.62
CA HIS A 49 3.81 11.12 17.18
C HIS A 49 3.65 9.63 16.83
N TYR A 50 2.70 9.34 15.94
CA TYR A 50 2.53 8.03 15.31
C TYR A 50 2.81 8.12 13.81
N GLU A 51 3.53 7.15 13.29
CA GLU A 51 3.78 7.06 11.84
C GLU A 51 2.50 6.67 11.09
N ILE A 52 1.77 5.67 11.60
CA ILE A 52 0.54 5.18 11.01
C ILE A 52 -0.51 5.03 12.12
N ALA A 53 -1.75 5.40 11.82
CA ALA A 53 -2.92 5.11 12.65
C ALA A 53 -3.92 4.28 11.85
N PHE A 54 -4.26 3.10 12.37
CA PHE A 54 -5.38 2.27 11.90
C PHE A 54 -6.61 2.68 12.67
N VAL A 55 -7.66 3.15 11.98
CA VAL A 55 -8.81 3.79 12.62
C VAL A 55 -10.10 3.18 12.10
N ASP A 56 -10.90 2.58 12.97
CA ASP A 56 -12.25 2.16 12.63
C ASP A 56 -13.15 3.36 12.34
N ILE A 57 -14.05 3.23 11.36
CA ILE A 57 -15.00 4.30 11.03
C ILE A 57 -16.07 4.46 12.11
N GLN A 58 -16.57 3.34 12.62
CA GLN A 58 -17.74 3.32 13.49
C GLN A 58 -17.33 3.05 14.93
N MET A 59 -17.20 4.10 15.71
CA MET A 59 -16.86 4.02 17.13
C MET A 59 -17.79 4.92 17.95
N PRO A 60 -18.02 4.60 19.24
CA PRO A 60 -18.77 5.47 20.15
C PRO A 60 -18.03 6.80 20.40
N LYS A 61 -18.75 7.80 20.88
CA LYS A 61 -18.27 9.15 21.19
C LYS A 61 -17.76 9.85 19.91
N MET A 62 -16.47 9.75 19.59
CA MET A 62 -15.87 10.30 18.38
C MET A 62 -15.60 9.20 17.37
N GLY A 63 -16.26 9.25 16.20
CA GLY A 63 -16.07 8.30 15.10
C GLY A 63 -14.76 8.55 14.32
N GLY A 64 -14.36 7.55 13.50
CA GLY A 64 -13.07 7.58 12.78
C GLY A 64 -12.95 8.72 11.77
N LEU A 65 -14.02 9.11 11.08
CA LEU A 65 -13.97 10.24 10.13
C LEU A 65 -13.79 11.57 10.85
N GLU A 66 -14.39 11.72 12.02
CA GLU A 66 -14.23 12.92 12.86
C GLU A 66 -12.81 12.98 13.41
N LEU A 67 -12.28 11.87 13.94
CA LEU A 67 -10.89 11.76 14.37
C LEU A 67 -9.92 12.13 13.23
N LEU A 68 -10.16 11.64 12.01
CA LEU A 68 -9.34 11.96 10.83
C LEU A 68 -9.30 13.47 10.57
N ARG A 69 -10.45 14.16 10.65
CA ARG A 69 -10.51 15.64 10.50
C ARG A 69 -9.69 16.35 11.57
N TYR A 70 -9.78 15.93 12.82
CA TYR A 70 -8.97 16.50 13.91
C TYR A 70 -7.48 16.26 13.70
N LEU A 71 -7.06 15.05 13.34
CA LEU A 71 -5.65 14.73 13.05
C LEU A 71 -5.09 15.58 11.90
N ARG A 72 -5.88 15.83 10.86
CA ARG A 72 -5.48 16.74 9.76
C ARG A 72 -5.39 18.20 10.21
N GLY A 73 -6.30 18.66 11.06
CA GLY A 73 -6.26 20.01 11.67
C GLY A 73 -5.04 20.24 12.56
N LEU A 74 -4.53 19.20 13.23
CA LEU A 74 -3.31 19.25 14.02
C LEU A 74 -2.02 19.25 13.16
N SER A 75 -2.14 19.24 11.84
CA SER A 75 -1.00 19.14 10.91
C SER A 75 -0.10 17.93 11.18
N THR A 76 -0.66 16.86 11.74
CA THR A 76 0.10 15.63 12.01
C THR A 76 0.52 14.98 10.70
N LYS A 77 1.74 14.47 10.66
CA LYS A 77 2.21 13.66 9.52
C LYS A 77 1.74 12.19 9.62
N THR A 78 0.87 11.86 10.56
CA THR A 78 0.36 10.49 10.75
C THR A 78 -0.39 10.01 9.50
N ALA A 79 0.02 8.90 8.92
CA ALA A 79 -0.73 8.23 7.86
C ALA A 79 -1.94 7.53 8.47
N VAL A 80 -3.14 7.93 8.09
CA VAL A 80 -4.37 7.30 8.60
C VAL A 80 -4.87 6.27 7.59
N VAL A 81 -4.95 5.02 8.04
CA VAL A 81 -5.58 3.89 7.33
C VAL A 81 -6.92 3.63 7.98
N ILE A 82 -7.97 3.64 7.19
CA ILE A 82 -9.33 3.40 7.69
C ILE A 82 -9.62 1.91 7.73
N LEU A 83 -10.17 1.46 8.86
CA LEU A 83 -10.75 0.13 9.00
C LEU A 83 -12.25 0.21 8.77
N THR A 84 -12.81 -0.65 7.94
CA THR A 84 -14.23 -0.59 7.56
C THR A 84 -14.88 -1.96 7.57
N ALA A 85 -16.12 -2.05 8.05
CA ALA A 85 -16.94 -3.24 7.88
C ALA A 85 -17.47 -3.32 6.45
N HIS A 86 -17.86 -4.53 6.02
CA HIS A 86 -18.45 -4.79 4.71
C HIS A 86 -19.64 -3.85 4.42
N GLY A 87 -19.69 -3.27 3.23
CA GLY A 87 -20.81 -2.40 2.79
C GLY A 87 -20.64 -0.90 3.05
N THR A 88 -19.51 -0.43 3.59
CA THR A 88 -19.30 0.99 3.88
C THR A 88 -18.38 1.72 2.87
N VAL A 89 -18.37 1.26 1.60
CA VAL A 89 -17.52 1.84 0.53
C VAL A 89 -17.68 3.36 0.40
N ALA A 90 -18.91 3.87 0.52
CA ALA A 90 -19.15 5.33 0.46
C ALA A 90 -18.40 6.11 1.55
N ARG A 91 -18.29 5.55 2.76
CA ARG A 91 -17.53 6.14 3.87
C ARG A 91 -16.00 6.01 3.67
N ALA A 92 -15.54 4.91 3.08
CA ALA A 92 -14.14 4.78 2.70
C ALA A 92 -13.76 5.86 1.67
N VAL A 93 -14.60 6.11 0.66
CA VAL A 93 -14.40 7.20 -0.31
C VAL A 93 -14.39 8.59 0.38
N GLU A 94 -15.29 8.83 1.35
CA GLU A 94 -15.27 10.06 2.14
C GLU A 94 -13.95 10.20 2.92
N ALA A 95 -13.48 9.14 3.56
CA ALA A 95 -12.22 9.14 4.28
C ALA A 95 -11.02 9.46 3.37
N MET A 96 -10.98 8.90 2.15
CA MET A 96 -9.93 9.22 1.17
C MET A 96 -9.95 10.71 0.80
N LYS A 97 -11.13 11.31 0.60
CA LYS A 97 -11.27 12.75 0.36
C LYS A 97 -10.82 13.62 1.54
N LEU A 98 -10.95 13.10 2.76
CA LEU A 98 -10.48 13.74 3.99
C LEU A 98 -8.97 13.52 4.24
N GLY A 99 -8.28 12.79 3.35
CA GLY A 99 -6.84 12.60 3.42
C GLY A 99 -6.41 11.31 4.11
N ALA A 100 -7.28 10.31 4.27
CA ALA A 100 -6.82 8.96 4.58
C ALA A 100 -5.88 8.47 3.46
N VAL A 101 -4.87 7.68 3.82
CA VAL A 101 -3.89 7.18 2.85
C VAL A 101 -4.33 5.88 2.21
N ASP A 102 -5.18 5.11 2.89
CA ASP A 102 -5.77 3.87 2.42
C ASP A 102 -6.94 3.43 3.31
N PHE A 103 -7.61 2.34 2.92
CA PHE A 103 -8.61 1.67 3.75
C PHE A 103 -8.44 0.14 3.69
N LEU A 104 -8.86 -0.55 4.73
CA LEU A 104 -8.87 -2.00 4.84
C LEU A 104 -10.26 -2.50 5.26
N GLU A 105 -10.79 -3.46 4.53
CA GLU A 105 -12.06 -4.10 4.86
C GLU A 105 -11.87 -5.23 5.87
N LYS A 106 -12.72 -5.25 6.91
CA LYS A 106 -12.78 -6.35 7.89
C LYS A 106 -13.54 -7.56 7.28
N PRO A 107 -13.06 -8.80 7.44
CA PRO A 107 -11.85 -9.23 8.16
C PRO A 107 -10.57 -9.04 7.34
N PHE A 108 -9.47 -8.67 8.00
CA PHE A 108 -8.19 -8.37 7.34
C PHE A 108 -7.34 -9.63 7.15
N ASP A 109 -6.63 -9.68 6.02
CA ASP A 109 -5.49 -10.58 5.85
C ASP A 109 -4.26 -10.01 6.60
N PRO A 110 -3.67 -10.74 7.57
CA PRO A 110 -2.47 -10.31 8.27
C PRO A 110 -1.29 -9.97 7.36
N LYS A 111 -1.18 -10.64 6.22
CA LYS A 111 -0.14 -10.35 5.22
C LYS A 111 -0.39 -9.00 4.54
N ALA A 112 -1.64 -8.71 4.18
CA ALA A 112 -2.00 -7.44 3.55
C ALA A 112 -1.73 -6.24 4.46
N ILE A 113 -1.99 -6.36 5.77
CA ILE A 113 -1.67 -5.32 6.76
C ILE A 113 -0.16 -5.03 6.80
N ARG A 114 0.68 -6.07 6.88
CA ARG A 114 2.15 -5.89 6.90
C ARG A 114 2.66 -5.23 5.65
N LEU A 115 2.25 -5.70 4.47
CA LEU A 115 2.63 -5.11 3.20
C LEU A 115 2.20 -3.64 3.08
N LEU A 116 1.02 -3.30 3.59
CA LEU A 116 0.55 -1.91 3.61
C LEU A 116 1.40 -1.03 4.53
N VAL A 117 1.78 -1.51 5.72
CA VAL A 117 2.68 -0.77 6.62
C VAL A 117 4.03 -0.53 5.92
N ASP A 118 4.62 -1.57 5.34
CA ASP A 118 5.91 -1.48 4.64
C ASP A 118 5.84 -0.49 3.47
N GLU A 119 4.75 -0.52 2.69
CA GLU A 119 4.51 0.41 1.59
C GLU A 119 4.41 1.87 2.08
N ILE A 120 3.61 2.12 3.12
CA ILE A 120 3.44 3.48 3.67
C ILE A 120 4.77 4.01 4.20
N LEU A 121 5.51 3.21 4.94
CA LEU A 121 6.80 3.60 5.50
C LEU A 121 7.85 3.83 4.40
N LEU A 122 7.90 2.98 3.39
CA LEU A 122 8.80 3.13 2.26
C LEU A 122 8.47 4.42 1.48
N ARG A 123 7.20 4.64 1.13
CA ARG A 123 6.75 5.86 0.44
C ARG A 123 7.12 7.14 1.18
N ARG A 124 7.03 7.13 2.52
CA ARG A 124 7.43 8.27 3.36
C ARG A 124 8.93 8.54 3.34
N ARG A 125 9.75 7.47 3.41
CA ARG A 125 11.22 7.59 3.35
C ARG A 125 11.69 8.17 2.02
N LEU A 126 11.02 7.79 0.93
CA LEU A 126 11.39 8.18 -0.43
C LEU A 126 10.98 9.62 -0.77
N GLY A 127 9.90 10.11 -0.17
CA GLY A 127 9.31 11.39 -0.55
C GLY A 127 8.88 11.44 -2.03
N PRO A 128 8.62 12.65 -2.59
CA PRO A 128 8.19 12.80 -3.99
C PRO A 128 9.27 12.38 -5.03
N GLY A 129 10.54 12.27 -4.60
CA GLY A 129 11.70 12.03 -5.46
C GLY A 129 12.22 10.59 -5.51
N GLY A 130 11.48 9.59 -5.04
CA GLY A 130 11.93 8.19 -4.96
C GLY A 130 12.50 7.65 -6.26
N SER A 131 13.54 6.78 -6.20
CA SER A 131 14.18 6.17 -7.38
C SER A 131 13.21 5.24 -8.14
N ILE A 132 13.54 4.86 -9.36
CA ILE A 132 12.77 3.88 -10.14
C ILE A 132 12.72 2.54 -9.39
N ASP A 133 13.84 2.08 -8.84
CA ASP A 133 13.89 0.83 -8.08
C ASP A 133 12.98 0.87 -6.85
N ALA A 134 12.87 2.01 -6.21
CA ALA A 134 11.94 2.23 -5.11
C ALA A 134 10.47 2.20 -5.57
N LEU A 135 10.15 2.75 -6.74
CA LEU A 135 8.81 2.67 -7.33
C LEU A 135 8.46 1.24 -7.74
N LEU A 136 9.44 0.47 -8.24
CA LEU A 136 9.26 -0.95 -8.52
C LEU A 136 8.96 -1.74 -7.25
N HIS A 137 9.68 -1.47 -6.17
CA HIS A 137 9.41 -2.12 -4.88
C HIS A 137 8.05 -1.74 -4.29
N LEU A 138 7.63 -0.47 -4.40
CA LEU A 138 6.28 -0.05 -4.03
C LEU A 138 5.21 -0.77 -4.85
N ALA A 139 5.43 -0.96 -6.16
CA ALA A 139 4.52 -1.70 -7.02
C ALA A 139 4.42 -3.19 -6.60
N GLU A 140 5.54 -3.80 -6.21
CA GLU A 140 5.58 -5.17 -5.69
C GLU A 140 4.79 -5.31 -4.39
N LEU A 141 4.97 -4.40 -3.44
CA LEU A 141 4.23 -4.39 -2.17
C LEU A 141 2.72 -4.24 -2.42
N ALA A 142 2.32 -3.29 -3.28
CA ALA A 142 0.94 -3.07 -3.65
C ALA A 142 0.33 -4.30 -4.34
N TRP A 143 1.06 -4.93 -5.26
CA TRP A 143 0.63 -6.18 -5.90
C TRP A 143 0.44 -7.30 -4.87
N GLY A 144 1.37 -7.46 -3.94
CA GLY A 144 1.33 -8.48 -2.89
C GLY A 144 0.09 -8.40 -1.98
N ARG A 145 -0.50 -7.21 -1.83
CA ARG A 145 -1.76 -6.97 -1.13
C ARG A 145 -2.98 -6.83 -2.06
N LYS A 146 -2.82 -7.17 -3.35
CA LYS A 146 -3.85 -7.11 -4.41
C LYS A 146 -4.37 -5.69 -4.73
N ALA A 147 -3.61 -4.66 -4.40
CA ALA A 147 -3.89 -3.27 -4.75
C ALA A 147 -3.38 -2.96 -6.16
N TYR A 148 -4.00 -3.57 -7.17
CA TYR A 148 -3.51 -3.54 -8.56
C TYR A 148 -3.53 -2.14 -9.19
N VAL A 149 -4.47 -1.30 -8.78
CA VAL A 149 -4.57 0.10 -9.26
C VAL A 149 -3.36 0.89 -8.81
N GLU A 150 -2.98 0.77 -7.54
CA GLU A 150 -1.82 1.43 -6.95
C GLU A 150 -0.52 0.88 -7.54
N ALA A 151 -0.40 -0.44 -7.70
CA ALA A 151 0.75 -1.06 -8.34
C ALA A 151 0.97 -0.48 -9.75
N ARG A 152 -0.09 -0.39 -10.57
CA ARG A 152 -0.01 0.25 -11.89
C ARG A 152 0.38 1.72 -11.83
N ALA A 153 -0.10 2.47 -10.84
CA ALA A 153 0.24 3.88 -10.69
C ALA A 153 1.74 4.08 -10.40
N TYR A 154 2.34 3.26 -9.54
CA TYR A 154 3.78 3.29 -9.28
C TYR A 154 4.59 2.96 -10.53
N LEU A 155 4.21 1.92 -11.28
CA LEU A 155 4.90 1.54 -12.52
C LEU A 155 4.81 2.61 -13.61
N LYS A 156 3.64 3.23 -13.80
CA LYS A 156 3.49 4.37 -14.71
C LYS A 156 4.34 5.55 -14.28
N THR A 157 4.44 5.82 -12.97
CA THR A 157 5.32 6.87 -12.45
C THR A 157 6.80 6.55 -12.72
N ALA A 158 7.21 5.28 -12.63
CA ALA A 158 8.56 4.85 -12.99
C ALA A 158 8.85 5.10 -14.48
N LEU A 159 7.90 4.77 -15.37
CA LEU A 159 8.03 5.02 -16.81
C LEU A 159 8.11 6.52 -17.16
N LEU A 160 7.37 7.39 -16.46
CA LEU A 160 7.47 8.84 -16.64
C LEU A 160 8.87 9.40 -16.34
N ARG A 161 9.68 8.68 -15.55
CA ARG A 161 11.04 9.07 -15.21
C ARG A 161 12.08 8.54 -16.19
N ASP A 162 11.90 7.31 -16.66
CA ASP A 162 12.81 6.68 -17.60
C ASP A 162 12.10 5.59 -18.41
N LEU A 163 11.89 5.85 -19.68
CA LEU A 163 11.26 4.95 -20.63
C LEU A 163 12.21 3.84 -21.14
N THR A 164 13.52 3.93 -20.84
CA THR A 164 14.51 2.96 -21.32
C THR A 164 14.67 1.77 -20.39
N ARG A 165 14.10 1.84 -19.20
CA ARG A 165 14.12 0.74 -18.21
C ARG A 165 13.09 -0.33 -18.59
N PRO A 166 13.48 -1.60 -18.78
CA PRO A 166 12.57 -2.68 -19.15
C PRO A 166 11.68 -3.17 -17.99
N GLU A 167 12.13 -3.01 -16.73
CA GLU A 167 11.46 -3.59 -15.56
C GLU A 167 10.04 -3.05 -15.36
N PRO A 168 9.75 -1.73 -15.46
CA PRO A 168 8.39 -1.24 -15.29
C PRO A 168 7.41 -1.81 -16.34
N TYR A 169 7.85 -1.96 -17.59
CA TYR A 169 7.04 -2.59 -18.63
C TYR A 169 6.77 -4.06 -18.31
N TYR A 170 7.80 -4.81 -17.91
CA TYR A 170 7.66 -6.21 -17.53
C TYR A 170 6.64 -6.37 -16.40
N TRP A 171 6.72 -5.56 -15.35
CA TRP A 171 5.77 -5.61 -14.23
C TRP A 171 4.35 -5.22 -14.65
N LEU A 172 4.17 -4.27 -15.58
CA LEU A 172 2.85 -3.98 -16.15
C LEU A 172 2.31 -5.20 -16.91
N GLY A 173 3.13 -5.84 -17.72
CA GLY A 173 2.77 -7.09 -18.39
C GLY A 173 2.34 -8.17 -17.41
N PHE A 174 3.10 -8.35 -16.34
CA PHE A 174 2.80 -9.32 -15.29
C PHE A 174 1.47 -9.02 -14.57
N LEU A 175 1.16 -7.75 -14.30
CA LEU A 175 -0.13 -7.35 -13.72
C LEU A 175 -1.30 -7.71 -14.65
N TYR A 176 -1.21 -7.38 -15.94
CA TYR A 176 -2.25 -7.73 -16.91
C TYR A 176 -2.42 -9.24 -17.06
N GLU A 177 -1.30 -9.98 -17.05
CA GLU A 177 -1.35 -11.44 -17.07
C GLU A 177 -2.07 -12.01 -15.84
N SER A 178 -1.82 -11.47 -14.66
CA SER A 178 -2.48 -11.90 -13.43
C SER A 178 -3.98 -11.60 -13.41
N GLU A 179 -4.43 -10.61 -14.20
CA GLU A 179 -5.84 -10.26 -14.41
C GLU A 179 -6.49 -11.05 -15.57
N GLY A 180 -5.72 -11.89 -16.28
CA GLY A 180 -6.17 -12.71 -17.41
C GLY A 180 -6.18 -11.99 -18.77
N ASP A 181 -5.72 -10.72 -18.83
CA ASP A 181 -5.58 -10.00 -20.09
C ASP A 181 -4.23 -10.31 -20.75
N VAL A 182 -4.16 -11.50 -21.34
CA VAL A 182 -2.96 -12.02 -22.00
C VAL A 182 -2.49 -11.14 -23.18
N ARG A 183 -3.42 -10.44 -23.86
CA ARG A 183 -3.07 -9.56 -24.98
C ARG A 183 -2.32 -8.32 -24.48
N GLN A 184 -2.82 -7.66 -23.47
CA GLN A 184 -2.14 -6.51 -22.87
C GLN A 184 -0.83 -6.95 -22.19
N ALA A 185 -0.81 -8.11 -21.56
CA ALA A 185 0.41 -8.67 -20.99
C ALA A 185 1.50 -8.80 -22.05
N ALA A 186 1.19 -9.47 -23.18
CA ALA A 186 2.14 -9.63 -24.28
C ALA A 186 2.61 -8.29 -24.85
N HIS A 187 1.69 -7.30 -25.02
CA HIS A 187 2.05 -5.96 -25.47
C HIS A 187 3.12 -5.32 -24.57
N TYR A 188 2.93 -5.35 -23.26
CA TYR A 188 3.89 -4.77 -22.32
C TYR A 188 5.20 -5.56 -22.24
N TYR A 189 5.18 -6.89 -22.40
CA TYR A 189 6.40 -7.68 -22.49
C TYR A 189 7.21 -7.36 -23.76
N TYR A 190 6.55 -7.08 -24.89
CA TYR A 190 7.24 -6.58 -26.09
C TYR A 190 7.85 -5.21 -25.84
N LEU A 191 7.16 -4.28 -25.20
CA LEU A 191 7.72 -2.98 -24.84
C LEU A 191 8.96 -3.12 -23.91
N ALA A 192 8.96 -4.10 -23.02
CA ALA A 192 10.15 -4.40 -22.21
C ALA A 192 11.33 -4.87 -23.07
N LEU A 193 11.08 -5.68 -24.12
CA LEU A 193 12.11 -6.10 -25.06
C LEU A 193 12.55 -4.96 -25.98
N ASP A 194 11.67 -4.05 -26.36
CA ASP A 194 12.02 -2.84 -27.12
C ASP A 194 12.96 -1.94 -26.30
N ALA A 195 12.71 -1.80 -25.00
CA ALA A 195 13.57 -1.04 -24.09
C ALA A 195 14.94 -1.77 -23.87
N ASN A 196 14.94 -3.10 -23.80
CA ASN A 196 16.15 -3.91 -23.69
C ASN A 196 15.94 -5.30 -24.32
N GLN A 197 16.50 -5.50 -25.52
CA GLN A 197 16.35 -6.75 -26.29
C GLN A 197 16.90 -8.01 -25.58
N THR A 198 17.80 -7.85 -24.62
CA THR A 198 18.39 -8.95 -23.84
C THR A 198 17.67 -9.21 -22.53
N PHE A 199 16.57 -8.52 -22.24
CA PHE A 199 15.82 -8.64 -20.97
C PHE A 199 15.09 -9.98 -20.89
N ARG A 200 15.74 -10.96 -20.30
CA ARG A 200 15.26 -12.36 -20.19
C ARG A 200 13.85 -12.50 -19.60
N PRO A 201 13.48 -11.82 -18.49
CA PRO A 201 12.15 -12.04 -17.89
C PRO A 201 10.99 -11.82 -18.87
N ALA A 202 11.06 -10.79 -19.71
CA ALA A 202 10.01 -10.54 -20.70
C ALA A 202 10.01 -11.55 -21.84
N ARG A 203 11.19 -11.99 -22.30
CA ARG A 203 11.32 -13.04 -23.31
C ARG A 203 10.74 -14.37 -22.81
N ASP A 204 11.08 -14.76 -21.59
CA ASP A 204 10.58 -16.00 -20.98
C ASP A 204 9.06 -15.96 -20.80
N ALA A 205 8.51 -14.81 -20.40
CA ALA A 205 7.06 -14.60 -20.30
C ALA A 205 6.36 -14.74 -21.66
N LEU A 206 6.88 -14.10 -22.73
CA LEU A 206 6.33 -14.24 -24.09
C LEU A 206 6.43 -15.68 -24.63
N THR A 207 7.52 -16.37 -24.35
CA THR A 207 7.69 -17.78 -24.72
C THR A 207 6.66 -18.66 -24.01
N ARG A 208 6.48 -18.47 -22.72
CA ARG A 208 5.49 -19.19 -21.91
C ARG A 208 4.04 -18.95 -22.38
N LEU A 209 3.75 -17.74 -22.83
CA LEU A 209 2.44 -17.37 -23.38
C LEU A 209 2.26 -17.82 -24.86
N GLY A 210 3.29 -18.40 -25.51
CA GLY A 210 3.23 -18.86 -26.90
C GLY A 210 3.31 -17.76 -27.95
N TRP A 211 3.79 -16.55 -27.59
CA TRP A 211 3.92 -15.42 -28.51
C TRP A 211 5.26 -15.39 -29.28
N ILE A 212 6.29 -16.05 -28.75
CA ILE A 212 7.58 -16.24 -29.43
C ILE A 212 8.06 -17.67 -29.26
N ASP A 213 8.77 -18.20 -30.26
CA ASP A 213 9.35 -19.54 -30.23
C ASP A 213 10.60 -19.60 -29.34
N SER A 214 10.70 -20.67 -28.54
CA SER A 214 11.87 -20.97 -27.70
C SER A 214 13.15 -21.25 -28.47
N LYS A 215 13.06 -21.40 -29.81
CA LYS A 215 14.17 -21.84 -30.69
C LYS A 215 14.92 -20.73 -31.43
N ARG A 216 14.58 -19.44 -31.21
CA ARG A 216 15.30 -18.28 -31.76
C ARG A 216 16.02 -17.53 -30.66
N SER A 217 17.10 -18.08 -30.15
CA SER A 217 18.10 -17.42 -29.28
C SER A 217 19.28 -16.98 -30.11
#